data_6f15f53d5fc3c72f539f3785fff4ade9
#
_entry.id   6f15f53d5fc3c72f539f3785fff4ade9
#
_cell.length_a   1.000
_cell.length_b   1.000
_cell.length_c   1.000
_cell.angle_alpha   90.00
_cell.angle_beta   90.00
_cell.angle_gamma   90.00
#
_symmetry.space_group_name_H-M   'P 1'
#
loop_
_entity.id
_entity.type
_entity.pdbx_description
1 polymer ?
#
loop_
_entity_poly.entity_id
_entity_poly.type
_entity_poly.pdbx_seq_one_letter_code
_entity_poly.pdbx_strand_id
1 'polypeptide(L)'
;MSTTIIGRLTTDPEIKFINNGMALVNFSVAVNRKKGEEEYVSYFDVTAWGTLAQGVADSLHKGDRVIVNGFLTQDRYENKEGKTVGKVILNAQAVGPDLQFATAEVHSAKKKEVEPAF
;
A
#
# COMPACT_ATOMS: atom_id res chain seq x y z
N MET A 1 -4.51 -10.37 -11.21
CA MET A 1 -3.79 -9.45 -12.08
C MET A 1 -2.78 -8.65 -11.30
N SER A 2 -1.55 -8.74 -11.68
CA SER A 2 -0.47 -8.09 -10.96
C SER A 2 -0.24 -6.68 -11.48
N THR A 3 0.01 -5.78 -10.58
CA THR A 3 0.18 -4.37 -10.93
C THR A 3 1.24 -3.74 -10.05
N THR A 4 2.00 -2.82 -10.60
CA THR A 4 2.98 -2.07 -9.83
C THR A 4 2.70 -0.59 -9.98
N ILE A 5 2.68 0.13 -8.87
CA ILE A 5 2.51 1.58 -8.91
C ILE A 5 3.65 2.23 -8.15
N ILE A 6 3.99 3.46 -8.53
CA ILE A 6 5.00 4.24 -7.86
C ILE A 6 4.39 5.60 -7.58
N GLY A 7 4.42 6.03 -6.34
CA GLY A 7 3.84 7.31 -5.97
C GLY A 7 4.13 7.64 -4.53
N ARG A 8 3.41 8.64 -3.99
CA ARG A 8 3.68 9.09 -2.63
C ARG A 8 2.51 8.80 -1.72
N LEU A 9 2.84 8.45 -0.49
CA LEU A 9 1.81 8.21 0.51
C LEU A 9 1.10 9.51 0.83
N THR A 10 -0.22 9.45 0.91
CA THR A 10 -1.00 10.65 1.19
C THR A 10 -1.21 10.87 2.67
N THR A 11 -1.04 9.82 3.48
CA THR A 11 -1.15 9.93 4.93
C THR A 11 -0.17 8.96 5.54
N ASP A 12 0.04 9.06 6.83
CA ASP A 12 0.85 8.07 7.54
C ASP A 12 0.06 6.76 7.60
N PRO A 13 0.65 5.64 7.26
CA PRO A 13 -0.08 4.38 7.34
C PRO A 13 -0.29 3.99 8.80
N GLU A 14 -1.51 3.58 9.12
CA GLU A 14 -1.82 3.18 10.47
C GLU A 14 -2.11 1.71 10.52
N ILE A 15 -1.45 0.99 11.42
CA ILE A 15 -1.65 -0.43 11.53
C ILE A 15 -2.86 -0.72 12.38
N LYS A 16 -3.62 -1.73 12.02
CA LYS A 16 -4.77 -2.18 12.77
C LYS A 16 -4.65 -3.68 12.93
N PHE A 17 -5.33 -4.22 13.91
CA PHE A 17 -5.34 -5.66 14.11
C PHE A 17 -6.77 -6.16 14.06
N ILE A 18 -7.01 -7.20 13.29
CA ILE A 18 -8.35 -7.76 13.22
C ILE A 18 -8.49 -8.87 14.24
N ASN A 19 -9.68 -9.48 14.31
CA ASN A 19 -10.04 -10.38 15.39
C ASN A 19 -9.06 -11.49 15.68
N ASN A 20 -8.40 -12.03 14.70
CA ASN A 20 -7.51 -13.12 14.95
C ASN A 20 -6.07 -12.64 15.16
N GLY A 21 -5.87 -11.37 15.40
CA GLY A 21 -4.53 -10.85 15.63
C GLY A 21 -3.73 -10.51 14.40
N MET A 22 -4.31 -10.67 13.23
CA MET A 22 -3.59 -10.39 11.99
C MET A 22 -3.45 -8.88 11.81
N ALA A 23 -2.27 -8.43 11.49
CA ALA A 23 -2.02 -7.02 11.25
C ALA A 23 -2.51 -6.62 9.86
N LEU A 24 -3.00 -5.41 9.75
CA LEU A 24 -3.53 -4.89 8.51
C LEU A 24 -3.19 -3.42 8.44
N VAL A 25 -2.78 -2.92 7.28
CA VAL A 25 -2.59 -1.51 7.09
C VAL A 25 -3.26 -1.09 5.80
N ASN A 26 -3.93 0.05 5.84
CA ASN A 26 -4.54 0.64 4.64
C ASN A 26 -3.88 1.98 4.42
N PHE A 27 -3.56 2.28 3.20
CA PHE A 27 -3.00 3.58 2.88
C PHE A 27 -3.33 3.94 1.43
N SER A 28 -3.11 5.18 1.09
CA SER A 28 -3.42 5.66 -0.25
C SER A 28 -2.15 6.20 -0.87
N VAL A 29 -1.96 5.93 -2.13
CA VAL A 29 -0.78 6.36 -2.87
C VAL A 29 -1.23 7.28 -3.99
N ALA A 30 -0.65 8.46 -4.06
CA ALA A 30 -0.93 9.42 -5.09
C ALA A 30 0.10 9.24 -6.19
N VAL A 31 -0.38 8.96 -7.39
CA VAL A 31 0.48 8.76 -8.55
C VAL A 31 0.26 9.91 -9.50
N ASN A 32 1.32 10.64 -9.79
CA ASN A 32 1.22 11.75 -10.70
C ASN A 32 1.30 11.25 -12.12
N ARG A 33 0.39 11.71 -12.97
CA ARG A 33 0.41 11.34 -14.35
C ARG A 33 0.40 12.59 -15.21
N LYS A 34 1.03 12.53 -16.35
CA LYS A 34 1.05 13.62 -17.25
C LYS A 34 0.41 13.24 -18.54
N LYS A 35 -0.39 14.15 -19.12
CA LYS A 35 -0.97 13.92 -20.40
C LYS A 35 -0.79 15.23 -21.14
N GLY A 36 0.16 15.29 -22.05
CA GLY A 36 0.50 16.53 -22.70
C GLY A 36 1.14 17.45 -21.70
N GLU A 37 0.59 18.63 -21.55
CA GLU A 37 1.10 19.55 -20.58
C GLU A 37 0.28 19.55 -19.32
N GLU A 38 -0.76 18.73 -19.23
CA GLU A 38 -1.60 18.70 -18.07
C GLU A 38 -1.15 17.62 -17.13
N GLU A 39 -1.24 17.89 -15.84
CA GLU A 39 -0.88 16.91 -14.84
C GLU A 39 -2.11 16.44 -14.12
N TYR A 40 -2.22 15.15 -13.90
CA TYR A 40 -3.33 14.57 -13.17
C TYR A 40 -2.77 13.75 -12.03
N VAL A 41 -3.54 13.62 -10.98
CA VAL A 41 -3.16 12.78 -9.86
C VAL A 41 -4.18 11.68 -9.74
N SER A 42 -3.73 10.44 -9.70
CA SER A 42 -4.60 9.31 -9.45
C SER A 42 -4.29 8.78 -8.07
N TYR A 43 -5.34 8.41 -7.33
CA TYR A 43 -5.18 7.91 -5.98
C TYR A 43 -5.52 6.43 -5.96
N PHE A 44 -4.67 5.63 -5.39
CA PHE A 44 -4.90 4.20 -5.29
C PHE A 44 -4.95 3.77 -3.84
N ASP A 45 -5.97 3.02 -3.48
CA ASP A 45 -6.09 2.47 -2.13
C ASP A 45 -5.33 1.17 -2.08
N VAL A 46 -4.49 1.03 -1.09
CA VAL A 46 -3.62 -0.14 -0.93
C VAL A 46 -3.86 -0.77 0.42
N THR A 47 -3.89 -2.09 0.45
CA THR A 47 -4.01 -2.84 1.70
C THR A 47 -2.85 -3.79 1.79
N ALA A 48 -2.21 -3.88 2.94
CA ALA A 48 -1.15 -4.84 3.20
C ALA A 48 -1.47 -5.60 4.48
N TRP A 49 -1.03 -6.84 4.56
CA TRP A 49 -1.35 -7.71 5.68
C TRP A 49 -0.10 -8.29 6.31
N GLY A 50 -0.19 -8.65 7.57
CA GLY A 50 0.83 -9.43 8.28
C GLY A 50 2.14 -8.70 8.43
N THR A 51 3.23 -9.39 8.18
CA THR A 51 4.57 -8.82 8.35
C THR A 51 4.77 -7.63 7.44
N LEU A 52 4.20 -7.66 6.24
CA LEU A 52 4.30 -6.54 5.34
C LEU A 52 3.60 -5.30 5.93
N ALA A 53 2.44 -5.49 6.56
CA ALA A 53 1.74 -4.38 7.20
C ALA A 53 2.58 -3.76 8.30
N GLN A 54 3.27 -4.59 9.09
CA GLN A 54 4.11 -4.10 10.13
C GLN A 54 5.27 -3.31 9.54
N GLY A 55 5.91 -3.82 8.52
CA GLY A 55 7.02 -3.12 7.88
C GLY A 55 6.62 -1.78 7.32
N VAL A 56 5.44 -1.72 6.70
CA VAL A 56 4.95 -0.47 6.14
C VAL A 56 4.72 0.55 7.26
N ALA A 57 4.03 0.13 8.31
CA ALA A 57 3.70 1.05 9.41
C ALA A 57 4.95 1.53 10.13
N ASP A 58 5.96 0.67 10.24
CA ASP A 58 7.17 1.04 10.96
C ASP A 58 8.11 1.89 10.13
N SER A 59 7.99 1.87 8.83
CA SER A 59 9.01 2.46 7.96
C SER A 59 8.58 3.65 7.16
N LEU A 60 7.31 3.74 6.81
CA LEU A 60 6.88 4.73 5.82
C LEU A 60 5.98 5.78 6.42
N HIS A 61 6.06 6.98 5.88
CA HIS A 61 5.32 8.12 6.39
C HIS A 61 4.71 8.90 5.25
N LYS A 62 3.78 9.76 5.57
CA LYS A 62 3.14 10.62 4.60
C LYS A 62 4.19 11.32 3.77
N GLY A 63 4.02 11.35 2.49
CA GLY A 63 4.93 12.00 1.57
C GLY A 63 6.04 11.15 1.04
N ASP A 64 6.29 9.97 1.64
CA ASP A 64 7.35 9.11 1.16
C ASP A 64 6.96 8.54 -0.20
N ARG A 65 7.93 8.46 -1.09
CA ARG A 65 7.70 7.88 -2.41
C ARG A 65 7.97 6.39 -2.33
N VAL A 66 7.01 5.60 -2.76
CA VAL A 66 7.06 4.15 -2.61
C VAL A 66 6.76 3.43 -3.90
N ILE A 67 7.20 2.18 -3.96
CA ILE A 67 6.88 1.26 -5.03
C ILE A 67 6.01 0.18 -4.41
N VAL A 68 4.83 -0.05 -4.98
CA VAL A 68 3.92 -1.06 -4.47
C VAL A 68 3.59 -2.03 -5.58
N ASN A 69 3.77 -3.31 -5.32
CA ASN A 69 3.39 -4.35 -6.25
C ASN A 69 2.35 -5.25 -5.60
N GLY A 70 1.33 -5.61 -6.31
CA GLY A 70 0.30 -6.47 -5.76
C GLY A 70 -0.76 -6.82 -6.78
N PHE A 71 -1.92 -7.24 -6.27
CA PHE A 71 -3.01 -7.64 -7.12
C PHE A 71 -4.20 -6.72 -6.91
N LEU A 72 -4.86 -6.37 -7.99
CA LEU A 72 -6.07 -5.56 -7.90
C LEU A 72 -7.26 -6.43 -7.59
N THR A 73 -8.07 -6.00 -6.66
CA THR A 73 -9.35 -6.64 -6.39
C THR A 73 -10.42 -5.57 -6.37
N GLN A 74 -11.65 -5.97 -6.58
CA GLN A 74 -12.74 -5.04 -6.54
C GLN A 74 -13.71 -5.49 -5.47
N ASP A 75 -13.95 -4.64 -4.49
CA ASP A 75 -14.89 -4.94 -3.43
C ASP A 75 -16.17 -4.20 -3.76
N ARG A 76 -17.31 -4.81 -3.45
CA ARG A 76 -18.57 -4.19 -3.68
C ARG A 76 -19.26 -3.98 -2.36
N TYR A 77 -19.89 -2.85 -2.19
CA TYR A 77 -20.63 -2.58 -0.99
C TYR A 77 -21.82 -1.69 -1.32
N GLU A 78 -22.79 -1.65 -0.43
CA GLU A 78 -23.97 -0.87 -0.64
C GLU A 78 -23.78 0.43 0.09
N ASN A 79 -23.99 1.55 -0.58
CA ASN A 79 -23.82 2.84 0.06
C ASN A 79 -25.09 3.27 0.77
N LYS A 80 -25.11 4.45 1.33
CA LYS A 80 -26.24 4.91 2.11
C LYS A 80 -27.49 5.05 1.31
N GLU A 81 -27.38 5.16 0.00
CA GLU A 81 -28.54 5.31 -0.84
C GLU A 81 -28.99 4.01 -1.40
N GLY A 82 -28.47 2.90 -0.94
CA GLY A 82 -28.89 1.59 -1.39
C GLY A 82 -28.27 1.15 -2.70
N LYS A 83 -27.29 1.88 -3.21
CA LYS A 83 -26.68 1.50 -4.46
C LYS A 83 -25.42 0.71 -4.23
N THR A 84 -25.19 -0.28 -5.08
CA THR A 84 -23.98 -1.07 -4.98
C THR A 84 -22.83 -0.30 -5.60
N VAL A 85 -21.77 -0.13 -4.84
CA VAL A 85 -20.61 0.63 -5.28
C VAL A 85 -19.42 -0.28 -5.32
N GLY A 86 -18.64 -0.22 -6.41
CA GLY A 86 -17.42 -0.99 -6.53
C GLY A 86 -16.24 -0.17 -6.10
N LYS A 87 -15.28 -0.77 -5.41
CA LYS A 87 -14.09 -0.09 -5.00
C LYS A 87 -12.92 -0.97 -5.37
N VAL A 88 -11.93 -0.41 -6.07
CA VAL A 88 -10.77 -1.17 -6.49
C VAL A 88 -9.66 -0.96 -5.46
N ILE A 89 -9.08 -2.04 -5.00
CA ILE A 89 -8.06 -2.02 -3.99
C ILE A 89 -6.86 -2.79 -4.50
N LEU A 90 -5.67 -2.26 -4.27
CA LEU A 90 -4.45 -2.97 -4.60
C LEU A 90 -4.01 -3.71 -3.33
N ASN A 91 -4.06 -5.02 -3.39
CA ASN A 91 -3.61 -5.84 -2.26
C ASN A 91 -2.13 -6.05 -2.43
N ALA A 92 -1.34 -5.42 -1.59
CA ALA A 92 0.10 -5.37 -1.77
C ALA A 92 0.77 -6.68 -1.46
N GLN A 93 1.73 -7.05 -2.27
CA GLN A 93 2.57 -8.18 -1.99
C GLN A 93 3.97 -7.70 -1.68
N ALA A 94 4.36 -6.55 -2.17
CA ALA A 94 5.67 -5.98 -1.89
C ALA A 94 5.55 -4.47 -1.86
N VAL A 95 6.18 -3.84 -0.90
CA VAL A 95 6.17 -2.40 -0.76
C VAL A 95 7.57 -1.99 -0.36
N GLY A 96 8.09 -0.94 -0.93
CA GLY A 96 9.38 -0.42 -0.52
C GLY A 96 9.52 1.05 -0.88
N PRO A 97 10.49 1.71 -0.28
CA PRO A 97 10.75 3.10 -0.63
C PRO A 97 11.41 3.18 -2.00
N ASP A 98 11.13 4.26 -2.71
CA ASP A 98 11.76 4.49 -4.00
C ASP A 98 13.03 5.29 -3.72
N LEU A 99 14.17 4.73 -3.98
CA LEU A 99 15.44 5.34 -3.63
C LEU A 99 15.94 6.34 -4.66
N GLN A 100 15.14 6.67 -5.65
CA GLN A 100 15.55 7.65 -6.61
C GLN A 100 15.74 9.01 -5.95
N PHE A 101 14.94 9.32 -4.93
CA PHE A 101 15.04 10.61 -4.27
C PHE A 101 15.30 10.51 -2.78
N ALA A 102 15.65 9.36 -2.28
CA ALA A 102 15.81 9.16 -0.84
C ALA A 102 16.79 8.03 -0.58
N THR A 103 17.21 7.88 0.64
CA THR A 103 18.03 6.75 1.05
C THR A 103 17.29 5.98 2.14
N ALA A 104 17.66 4.74 2.33
CA ALA A 104 17.04 3.91 3.35
C ALA A 104 18.09 3.01 3.97
N GLU A 105 17.82 2.65 5.22
CA GLU A 105 18.69 1.72 5.92
C GLU A 105 17.86 0.49 6.16
N VAL A 106 18.32 -0.68 5.84
CA VAL A 106 17.52 -1.89 5.88
C VAL A 106 17.89 -2.73 7.09
N HIS A 107 16.85 -3.13 7.84
CA HIS A 107 17.03 -4.02 8.97
C HIS A 107 16.13 -5.23 8.74
N SER A 108 16.57 -6.41 9.12
CA SER A 108 15.74 -7.59 8.96
C SER A 108 14.49 -7.51 9.80
N ALA A 109 13.41 -8.02 9.27
CA ALA A 109 12.18 -8.08 10.03
C ALA A 109 12.41 -9.00 11.19
N LYS A 110 11.78 -8.70 12.32
CA LYS A 110 11.97 -9.47 13.40
C LYS A 110 11.24 -10.63 13.38
N LYS A 111 11.46 -11.59 12.89
CA LYS A 111 10.71 -12.63 12.78
C LYS A 111 11.21 -13.67 13.21
N LYS A 112 11.22 -14.36 13.43
CA LYS A 112 11.67 -15.22 13.91
C LYS A 112 11.63 -16.28 13.31
N GLU A 113 11.50 -17.01 13.20
CA GLU A 113 11.54 -18.13 12.83
C GLU A 113 11.34 -18.46 11.62
N VAL A 114 10.86 -18.05 10.96
CA VAL A 114 10.53 -18.49 9.78
C VAL A 114 11.40 -18.09 8.84
N GLU A 115 11.87 -18.80 7.98
CA GLU A 115 12.67 -18.39 7.09
C GLU A 115 12.21 -18.41 5.80
N PRO A 116 12.44 -17.64 4.99
CA PRO A 116 11.92 -17.55 3.72
C PRO A 116 12.48 -18.58 2.95
N ALA A 117 11.82 -18.97 2.01
CA ALA A 117 12.23 -19.98 1.27
C ALA A 117 12.86 -19.54 0.10
N PHE A 118 13.84 -19.00 0.00
CA PHE A 118 14.53 -18.76 -1.25
C PHE A 118 15.97 -18.45 -0.97
#